data_3bb5f13ef0001b97e63a9a3404eb7180
#
_entry.id   3bb5f13ef0001b97e63a9a3404eb7180
#
_cell.length_a   1.000
_cell.length_b   1.000
_cell.length_c   1.000
_cell.angle_alpha   90.00
_cell.angle_beta   90.00
_cell.angle_gamma   90.00
#
_symmetry.space_group_name_H-M   'P 1'
#
loop_
_entity.id
_entity.type
_entity.pdbx_description
1 polymer ?
#
loop_
_entity_poly.entity_id
_entity_poly.type
_entity_poly.pdbx_seq_one_letter_code
_entity_poly.pdbx_strand_id
1 'polypeptide(L)' 'GHFQKDAKTRLQEWLQGRKKPLPRYQLVETTGAAHEQRFAVTCNIDSPALRTIGHGSSRRIAEQVAAELALKELLA' A
#
# COMPACT_ATOMS: atom_id res chain seq x y z
N GLY A 1 19.70 8.32 -12.48
CA GLY A 1 18.49 7.85 -11.97
C GLY A 1 18.21 8.35 -10.59
N HIS A 2 16.99 8.49 -10.31
CA HIS A 2 16.55 8.90 -8.99
C HIS A 2 16.11 7.69 -8.22
N PHE A 3 16.72 7.52 -7.07
CA PHE A 3 16.21 6.51 -6.16
C PHE A 3 15.17 7.15 -5.29
N GLN A 4 13.95 6.81 -5.57
CA GLN A 4 12.86 7.16 -4.67
C GLN A 4 12.62 5.95 -3.78
N LYS A 5 12.44 6.22 -2.50
CA LYS A 5 12.01 5.16 -1.61
C LYS A 5 10.66 4.68 -2.11
N ASP A 6 10.43 3.38 -2.03
CA ASP A 6 9.14 2.88 -2.45
C ASP A 6 8.05 3.37 -1.48
N ALA A 7 6.80 3.28 -1.93
CA ALA A 7 5.68 3.83 -1.17
C ALA A 7 5.50 3.17 0.18
N LYS A 8 5.72 1.86 0.26
CA LYS A 8 5.60 1.15 1.53
C LYS A 8 6.61 1.66 2.55
N THR A 9 7.85 1.88 2.11
CA THR A 9 8.90 2.40 2.99
C THR A 9 8.58 3.82 3.45
N ARG A 10 8.14 4.66 2.52
CA ARG A 10 7.77 6.04 2.83
C ARG A 10 6.62 6.09 3.84
N LEU A 11 5.62 5.25 3.64
CA LEU A 11 4.47 5.19 4.55
C LEU A 11 4.89 4.71 5.94
N GLN A 12 5.74 3.69 5.99
CA GLN A 12 6.27 3.17 7.24
C GLN A 12 7.00 4.27 8.01
N GLU A 13 7.87 5.01 7.33
CA GLU A 13 8.63 6.08 7.96
C GLU A 13 7.73 7.20 8.46
N TRP A 14 6.71 7.54 7.67
CA TRP A 14 5.77 8.57 8.07
C TRP A 14 5.04 8.20 9.36
N LEU A 15 4.57 6.95 9.44
CA LEU A 15 3.87 6.47 10.62
C LEU A 15 4.81 6.34 11.82
N GLN A 16 6.00 5.79 11.62
CA GLN A 16 6.98 5.64 12.70
C GLN A 16 7.42 6.99 13.25
N GLY A 17 7.61 7.97 12.39
CA GLY A 17 7.99 9.31 12.82
C GLY A 17 6.95 9.97 13.70
N ARG A 18 5.70 9.48 13.64
CA ARG A 18 4.59 9.99 14.44
C ARG A 18 4.18 9.03 15.54
N LYS A 19 4.98 8.00 15.75
CA LYS A 19 4.74 6.96 16.77
C LYS A 19 3.37 6.31 16.61
N LYS A 20 2.98 6.06 15.35
CA LYS A 20 1.72 5.41 15.02
C LYS A 20 1.97 3.96 14.63
N PRO A 21 0.97 3.08 14.79
CA PRO A 21 1.11 1.69 14.38
C PRO A 21 1.41 1.57 12.89
N LEU A 22 2.17 0.55 12.52
CA LEU A 22 2.51 0.28 11.13
C LEU A 22 1.27 -0.15 10.34
N PRO A 23 1.26 0.08 9.03
CA PRO A 23 0.13 -0.33 8.21
C PRO A 23 0.09 -1.84 8.08
N ARG A 24 -1.12 -2.36 7.87
CA ARG A 24 -1.33 -3.79 7.63
C ARG A 24 -1.83 -3.96 6.21
N TYR A 25 -1.25 -4.90 5.48
CA TYR A 25 -1.62 -5.19 4.10
C TYR A 25 -2.34 -6.52 4.02
N GLN A 26 -3.42 -6.56 3.26
CA GLN A 26 -4.22 -7.77 3.12
C GLN A 26 -4.56 -8.00 1.66
N LEU A 27 -4.24 -9.19 1.17
CA LEU A 27 -4.66 -9.60 -0.16
C LEU A 27 -6.15 -9.95 -0.09
N VAL A 28 -6.96 -9.22 -0.85
CA VAL A 28 -8.41 -9.41 -0.80
C VAL A 28 -8.97 -10.07 -2.05
N GLU A 29 -8.25 -10.03 -3.16
CA GLU A 29 -8.74 -10.64 -4.38
C GLU A 29 -7.59 -10.95 -5.34
N THR A 30 -7.73 -12.08 -6.04
CA THR A 30 -6.84 -12.44 -7.13
C THR A 30 -7.73 -12.85 -8.30
N THR A 31 -7.55 -12.19 -9.44
CA THR A 31 -8.37 -12.45 -10.64
C THR A 31 -7.47 -12.72 -11.83
N GLY A 32 -8.06 -13.26 -12.89
CA GLY A 32 -7.37 -13.52 -14.15
C GLY A 32 -6.71 -14.88 -14.24
N ALA A 33 -6.26 -15.23 -15.44
CA ALA A 33 -5.58 -16.49 -15.69
C ALA A 33 -4.17 -16.47 -15.06
N ALA A 34 -3.59 -17.65 -14.89
CA ALA A 34 -2.33 -17.80 -14.17
C ALA A 34 -1.19 -16.92 -14.70
N HIS A 35 -1.18 -16.62 -15.98
CA HIS A 35 -0.13 -15.79 -16.59
C HIS A 35 -0.55 -14.32 -16.75
N GLU A 36 -1.75 -13.97 -16.34
CA GLU A 36 -2.27 -12.60 -16.41
C GLU A 36 -3.07 -12.27 -15.16
N GLN A 37 -2.50 -12.59 -14.01
CA GLN A 37 -3.21 -12.36 -12.76
C GLN A 37 -3.19 -10.89 -12.36
N ARG A 38 -4.28 -10.49 -11.70
CA ARG A 38 -4.39 -9.19 -11.07
C ARG A 38 -4.67 -9.41 -9.60
N PHE A 39 -4.01 -8.63 -8.78
CA PHE A 39 -4.10 -8.74 -7.33
C PHE A 39 -4.70 -7.45 -6.78
N ALA A 40 -5.56 -7.58 -5.79
CA ALA A 40 -6.10 -6.44 -5.05
C ALA A 40 -5.66 -6.58 -3.60
N VAL A 41 -4.99 -5.55 -3.09
CA VAL A 41 -4.46 -5.52 -1.73
C VAL A 41 -4.95 -4.27 -1.03
N THR A 42 -5.41 -4.42 0.21
CA THR A 42 -5.75 -3.27 1.03
C THR A 42 -4.58 -2.87 1.90
N CYS A 43 -4.45 -1.57 2.13
CA CYS A 43 -3.54 -1.00 3.11
C CYS A 43 -4.41 -0.42 4.22
N ASN A 44 -4.25 -0.94 5.43
CA ASN A 44 -5.08 -0.58 6.57
C ASN A 44 -4.26 0.15 7.61
N ILE A 45 -4.67 1.36 7.93
CA ILE A 45 -4.00 2.20 8.93
C ILE A 45 -4.98 2.46 10.06
N ASP A 46 -4.50 2.36 11.29
CA ASP A 46 -5.34 2.51 12.47
C ASP A 46 -5.50 3.97 12.90
N SER A 47 -4.44 4.75 12.78
CA SER A 47 -4.46 6.13 13.27
C SER A 47 -3.65 7.04 12.33
N PRO A 48 -4.30 7.90 11.55
CA PRO A 48 -5.76 8.02 11.43
C PRO A 48 -6.36 6.80 10.75
N ALA A 49 -7.61 6.49 11.05
CA ALA A 49 -8.28 5.34 10.46
C ALA A 49 -8.44 5.55 8.95
N LEU A 50 -7.75 4.71 8.19
CA LEU A 50 -7.71 4.86 6.73
C LEU A 50 -7.52 3.49 6.11
N ARG A 51 -8.26 3.25 5.04
CA ARG A 51 -8.13 2.03 4.26
C ARG A 51 -8.11 2.39 2.79
N THR A 52 -7.07 1.94 2.10
CA THR A 52 -6.97 2.11 0.65
C THR A 52 -6.86 0.74 0.00
N ILE A 53 -7.14 0.68 -1.30
CA ILE A 53 -7.02 -0.55 -2.06
C ILE A 53 -6.17 -0.28 -3.29
N GLY A 54 -5.20 -1.16 -3.52
CA GLY A 54 -4.33 -1.08 -4.69
C GLY A 54 -4.47 -2.32 -5.54
N HIS A 55 -4.30 -2.14 -6.84
CA HIS A 55 -4.35 -3.23 -7.81
C HIS A 55 -3.03 -3.31 -8.55
N GLY A 56 -2.62 -4.51 -8.92
CA GLY A 56 -1.39 -4.68 -9.65
C GLY A 56 -1.23 -6.09 -10.20
N SER A 57 -0.22 -6.27 -11.04
CA SER A 57 0.08 -7.55 -11.65
C SER A 57 0.80 -8.51 -10.71
N SER A 58 1.18 -8.05 -9.53
CA SER A 58 1.73 -8.88 -8.46
C SER A 58 1.24 -8.31 -7.15
N ARG A 59 1.31 -9.14 -6.10
CA ARG A 59 0.93 -8.67 -4.77
C ARG A 59 1.80 -7.48 -4.34
N ARG A 60 3.09 -7.55 -4.64
CA ARG A 60 4.02 -6.48 -4.29
C ARG A 60 3.63 -5.16 -4.95
N ILE A 61 3.32 -5.20 -6.24
CA ILE A 61 2.88 -4.00 -6.96
C ILE A 61 1.58 -3.46 -6.36
N ALA A 62 0.63 -4.34 -6.09
CA ALA A 62 -0.64 -3.93 -5.49
C ALA A 62 -0.44 -3.28 -4.12
N GLU A 63 0.46 -3.84 -3.30
CA GLU A 63 0.78 -3.24 -2.00
C GLU A 63 1.37 -1.85 -2.14
N GLN A 64 2.28 -1.67 -3.11
CA GLN A 64 2.89 -0.37 -3.36
C GLN A 64 1.84 0.65 -3.79
N VAL A 65 0.92 0.24 -4.65
CA VAL A 65 -0.16 1.13 -5.09
C VAL A 65 -1.05 1.52 -3.91
N ALA A 66 -1.42 0.56 -3.08
CA ALA A 66 -2.25 0.83 -1.91
C ALA A 66 -1.55 1.80 -0.94
N ALA A 67 -0.25 1.61 -0.72
CA ALA A 67 0.55 2.48 0.14
C ALA A 67 0.63 3.89 -0.43
N GLU A 68 0.80 4.01 -1.75
CA GLU A 68 0.87 5.31 -2.40
C GLU A 68 -0.44 6.08 -2.25
N LEU A 69 -1.57 5.38 -2.42
CA LEU A 69 -2.87 6.00 -2.21
C LEU A 69 -3.05 6.46 -0.76
N ALA A 70 -2.58 5.67 0.20
CA ALA A 70 -2.63 6.06 1.60
C ALA A 70 -1.80 7.32 1.86
N LEU A 71 -0.59 7.39 1.28
CA LEU A 71 0.26 8.58 1.42
C LEU A 71 -0.43 9.82 0.85
N LYS A 72 -1.08 9.68 -0.30
CA LYS A 72 -1.82 10.79 -0.88
C LYS A 72 -2.87 11.35 0.08
N GLU A 73 -3.60 10.46 0.73
CA GLU A 73 -4.61 10.87 1.71
C GLU A 73 -3.98 11.54 2.92
N LEU A 74 -2.88 10.97 3.42
CA LEU A 74 -2.24 11.46 4.64
C LEU A 74 -1.52 12.79 4.42
N LEU A 75 -1.01 13.03 3.21
CA LEU A 75 -0.25 14.23 2.89
C LEU A 75 -1.11 15.32 2.24
N ALA A 76 -2.37 15.05 2.00
CA ALA A 76 -3.29 16.00 1.37
C ALA A 76 -3.60 17.18 2.27
#